data_dc88b539f7b8b741a82c62dc6ca7c971
#
_entry.id   dc88b539f7b8b741a82c62dc6ca7c971
#
_cell.length_a   1.000
_cell.length_b   1.000
_cell.length_c   1.000
_cell.angle_alpha   90.00
_cell.angle_beta   90.00
_cell.angle_gamma   90.00
#
_symmetry.space_group_name_H-M   'P 1'
#
loop_
_entity.id
_entity.type
_entity.pdbx_description
1 polymer ?
#
loop_
_entity_poly.entity_id
_entity_poly.type
_entity_poly.pdbx_seq_one_letter_code
_entity_poly.pdbx_strand_id
1 'polypeptide(L)'
;VLMGSNTTHVVNHTTIPVLIVPSDCRWQPINVIGWACDYKDVVKTTPAIAIGDFVEATEAKMVVMHNNPDPKAFDPELFHNNVMVAEMFKRIKPEFDMVSYEDFLEATHNFVEKHKVDMLLVIPKKTSWFESLFKRSHTKMLAFHSHIPLLCLRSLS
;
A
#
# COMPACT_ATOMS: atom_id res chain seq x y z
N VAL A 1 -5.73 7.70 -13.51
CA VAL A 1 -4.70 7.38 -14.51
C VAL A 1 -4.87 5.94 -14.92
N LEU A 2 -5.15 5.71 -16.19
CA LEU A 2 -5.01 4.38 -16.79
C LEU A 2 -3.53 4.00 -16.68
N MET A 3 -3.22 3.10 -15.76
CA MET A 3 -1.89 2.48 -15.78
C MET A 3 -1.81 1.62 -17.04
N GLY A 4 -1.02 2.09 -18.00
CA GLY A 4 -0.80 1.36 -19.23
C GLY A 4 -0.04 0.06 -19.00
N SER A 5 -0.08 -0.85 -19.97
CA SER A 5 0.68 -2.10 -19.97
C SER A 5 2.17 -1.88 -19.67
N ASN A 6 2.74 -0.76 -20.11
CA ASN A 6 4.14 -0.41 -19.88
C ASN A 6 4.43 -0.14 -18.38
N THR A 7 3.57 0.60 -17.69
CA THR A 7 3.74 0.86 -16.24
C THR A 7 3.66 -0.43 -15.45
N THR A 8 2.68 -1.28 -15.74
CA THR A 8 2.53 -2.61 -15.14
C THR A 8 3.77 -3.48 -15.39
N HIS A 9 4.29 -3.46 -16.62
CA HIS A 9 5.50 -4.20 -16.98
C HIS A 9 6.71 -3.72 -16.16
N VAL A 10 6.94 -2.41 -16.09
CA VAL A 10 8.04 -1.83 -15.31
C VAL A 10 7.94 -2.25 -13.83
N VAL A 11 6.79 -2.06 -13.20
CA VAL A 11 6.59 -2.41 -11.78
C VAL A 11 6.86 -3.89 -11.50
N ASN A 12 6.44 -4.78 -12.39
CA ASN A 12 6.58 -6.22 -12.19
C ASN A 12 7.98 -6.77 -12.48
N HIS A 13 8.80 -6.06 -13.26
CA HIS A 13 10.10 -6.56 -13.74
C HIS A 13 11.31 -5.77 -13.22
N THR A 14 11.09 -4.63 -12.56
CA THR A 14 12.20 -3.86 -11.98
C THR A 14 12.59 -4.36 -10.59
N THR A 15 13.85 -4.13 -10.23
CA THR A 15 14.38 -4.39 -8.88
C THR A 15 14.47 -3.12 -8.03
N ILE A 16 14.29 -1.97 -8.66
CA ILE A 16 14.34 -0.66 -7.98
C ILE A 16 12.94 -0.17 -7.62
N PRO A 17 12.78 0.69 -6.60
CA PRO A 17 11.51 1.36 -6.31
C PRO A 17 11.00 2.14 -7.52
N VAL A 18 9.69 2.07 -7.75
CA VAL A 18 9.01 2.80 -8.83
C VAL A 18 7.99 3.74 -8.22
N LEU A 19 8.12 5.02 -8.50
CA LEU A 19 7.11 6.02 -8.15
C LEU A 19 6.24 6.28 -9.38
N ILE A 20 4.95 5.97 -9.25
CA ILE A 20 3.93 6.26 -10.26
C ILE A 20 3.25 7.55 -9.86
N VAL A 21 3.40 8.59 -10.68
CA VAL A 21 2.79 9.90 -10.44
C VAL A 21 1.63 10.09 -11.42
N PRO A 22 0.39 10.24 -10.93
CA PRO A 22 -0.76 10.56 -11.77
C PRO A 22 -0.55 11.88 -12.52
N SER A 23 -1.10 11.99 -13.75
CA SER A 23 -0.93 13.19 -14.58
C SER A 23 -1.58 14.44 -14.02
N ASP A 24 -2.57 14.28 -13.16
CA ASP A 24 -3.31 15.33 -12.45
C ASP A 24 -2.82 15.55 -11.01
N CYS A 25 -1.80 14.80 -10.59
CA CYS A 25 -1.15 14.97 -9.29
C CYS A 25 -0.44 16.34 -9.26
N ARG A 26 -0.71 17.09 -8.19
CA ARG A 26 0.03 18.33 -7.91
C ARG A 26 1.04 18.07 -6.83
N TRP A 27 2.20 18.71 -6.95
CA TRP A 27 3.21 18.64 -5.91
C TRP A 27 2.67 19.20 -4.59
N GLN A 28 2.82 18.41 -3.54
CA GLN A 28 2.55 18.80 -2.16
C GLN A 28 3.51 18.05 -1.21
N PRO A 29 3.75 18.56 0.00
CA PRO A 29 4.48 17.84 1.02
C PRO A 29 3.81 16.49 1.32
N ILE A 30 4.63 15.45 1.55
CA ILE A 30 4.14 14.14 1.95
C ILE A 30 4.10 14.12 3.48
N ASN A 31 2.90 14.23 4.06
CA ASN A 31 2.70 14.20 5.50
C ASN A 31 2.20 12.84 5.99
N VAL A 32 1.46 12.12 5.14
CA VAL A 32 0.91 10.79 5.44
C VAL A 32 1.22 9.83 4.32
N ILE A 33 1.94 8.76 4.65
CA ILE A 33 2.16 7.61 3.78
C ILE A 33 1.24 6.48 4.24
N GLY A 34 0.33 6.06 3.36
CA GLY A 34 -0.50 4.87 3.57
C GLY A 34 0.18 3.63 3.01
N TRP A 35 0.28 2.56 3.78
CA TRP A 35 0.74 1.28 3.28
C TRP A 35 -0.42 0.30 3.19
N ALA A 36 -0.84 -0.04 1.97
CA ALA A 36 -1.83 -1.08 1.73
C ALA A 36 -1.16 -2.46 1.81
N CYS A 37 -1.38 -3.15 2.94
CA CYS A 37 -0.70 -4.40 3.29
C CYS A 37 -1.67 -5.59 3.27
N ASP A 38 -1.28 -6.68 2.61
CA ASP A 38 -2.03 -7.95 2.61
C ASP A 38 -1.61 -8.93 3.71
N TYR A 39 -0.60 -8.59 4.48
CA TYR A 39 0.05 -9.37 5.55
C TYR A 39 0.61 -10.74 5.14
N LYS A 40 0.40 -11.17 3.90
CA LYS A 40 0.93 -12.44 3.44
C LYS A 40 2.45 -12.44 3.47
N ASP A 41 3.04 -13.35 4.26
CA ASP A 41 4.50 -13.45 4.45
C ASP A 41 5.16 -12.10 4.75
N VAL A 42 4.48 -11.20 5.46
CA VAL A 42 4.86 -9.78 5.60
C VAL A 42 6.29 -9.59 6.08
N VAL A 43 6.75 -10.42 7.04
CA VAL A 43 8.11 -10.31 7.59
C VAL A 43 9.18 -10.65 6.55
N LYS A 44 8.91 -11.63 5.68
CA LYS A 44 9.88 -12.10 4.67
C LYS A 44 9.90 -11.22 3.43
N THR A 45 8.74 -10.62 3.11
CA THR A 45 8.54 -9.95 1.82
C THR A 45 8.75 -8.44 1.88
N THR A 46 8.74 -7.86 3.08
CA THR A 46 8.78 -6.40 3.27
C THR A 46 10.21 -5.86 3.30
N PRO A 47 10.58 -4.94 2.41
CA PRO A 47 11.86 -4.25 2.44
C PRO A 47 11.87 -3.16 3.54
N ALA A 48 11.85 -3.59 4.80
CA ALA A 48 11.60 -2.74 5.96
C ALA A 48 12.61 -1.59 6.12
N ILE A 49 13.89 -1.84 5.82
CA ILE A 49 14.93 -0.80 5.90
C ILE A 49 14.63 0.32 4.92
N ALA A 50 14.40 -0.03 3.65
CA ALA A 50 14.13 0.98 2.61
C ALA A 50 12.85 1.77 2.90
N ILE A 51 11.81 1.12 3.41
CA ILE A 51 10.57 1.80 3.81
C ILE A 51 10.83 2.72 5.00
N GLY A 52 11.49 2.24 6.05
CA GLY A 52 11.79 3.02 7.25
C GLY A 52 12.61 4.27 6.92
N ASP A 53 13.69 4.12 6.15
CA ASP A 53 14.54 5.22 5.74
C ASP A 53 13.78 6.26 4.89
N PHE A 54 12.88 5.80 3.99
CA PHE A 54 12.06 6.68 3.19
C PHE A 54 11.05 7.47 4.04
N VAL A 55 10.36 6.81 4.97
CA VAL A 55 9.40 7.46 5.89
C VAL A 55 10.12 8.47 6.79
N GLU A 56 11.28 8.12 7.34
CA GLU A 56 12.08 9.04 8.15
C GLU A 56 12.57 10.24 7.35
N ALA A 57 13.03 10.03 6.11
CA ALA A 57 13.52 11.11 5.24
C ALA A 57 12.42 12.09 4.81
N THR A 58 11.18 11.64 4.75
CA THR A 58 10.03 12.51 4.44
C THR A 58 9.41 13.15 5.68
N GLU A 59 9.81 12.72 6.88
CA GLU A 59 9.19 13.08 8.16
C GLU A 59 7.68 12.79 8.19
N ALA A 60 7.23 11.89 7.32
CA ALA A 60 5.82 11.55 7.18
C ALA A 60 5.36 10.58 8.28
N LYS A 61 4.08 10.68 8.63
CA LYS A 61 3.40 9.66 9.42
C LYS A 61 3.09 8.46 8.52
N MET A 62 3.29 7.25 9.01
CA MET A 62 2.92 6.01 8.32
C MET A 62 1.66 5.41 8.91
N VAL A 63 0.69 5.08 8.06
CA VAL A 63 -0.53 4.36 8.44
C VAL A 63 -0.59 3.06 7.65
N VAL A 64 -0.68 1.93 8.33
CA VAL A 64 -0.78 0.60 7.72
C VAL A 64 -2.24 0.20 7.63
N MET A 65 -2.71 -0.03 6.41
CA MET A 65 -4.04 -0.55 6.14
C MET A 65 -4.00 -2.06 5.97
N HIS A 66 -4.86 -2.75 6.68
CA HIS A 66 -5.20 -4.14 6.40
C HIS A 66 -6.70 -4.30 6.19
N ASN A 67 -7.09 -4.96 5.09
CA ASN A 67 -8.49 -5.27 4.83
C ASN A 67 -8.84 -6.65 5.37
N ASN A 68 -9.72 -6.69 6.39
CA ASN A 68 -10.29 -7.93 6.92
C ASN A 68 -11.80 -7.96 6.58
N PRO A 69 -12.23 -8.76 5.60
CA PRO A 69 -13.63 -8.81 5.20
C PRO A 69 -14.56 -9.41 6.28
N ASP A 70 -14.02 -10.15 7.26
CA ASP A 70 -14.79 -10.67 8.40
C ASP A 70 -14.22 -10.17 9.75
N PRO A 71 -14.59 -8.94 10.18
CA PRO A 71 -14.06 -8.34 11.40
C PRO A 71 -14.59 -8.97 12.70
N LYS A 72 -15.57 -9.86 12.62
CA LYS A 72 -16.20 -10.46 13.82
C LYS A 72 -15.43 -11.66 14.35
N ALA A 73 -14.62 -12.29 13.53
CA ALA A 73 -13.76 -13.39 13.94
C ALA A 73 -12.43 -12.83 14.49
N PHE A 74 -12.07 -13.21 15.72
CA PHE A 74 -10.71 -12.98 16.19
C PHE A 74 -9.75 -13.82 15.36
N ASP A 75 -8.85 -13.14 14.67
CA ASP A 75 -7.81 -13.77 13.85
C ASP A 75 -6.45 -13.64 14.56
N PRO A 76 -5.95 -14.74 15.16
CA PRO A 76 -4.65 -14.74 15.84
C PRO A 76 -3.49 -14.43 14.91
N GLU A 77 -3.57 -14.82 13.63
CA GLU A 77 -2.53 -14.55 12.63
C GLU A 77 -2.48 -13.08 12.31
N LEU A 78 -3.63 -12.44 12.15
CA LEU A 78 -3.72 -11.00 11.94
C LEU A 78 -3.12 -10.23 13.12
N PHE A 79 -3.44 -10.61 14.35
CA PHE A 79 -2.87 -9.98 15.53
C PHE A 79 -1.34 -10.16 15.59
N HIS A 80 -0.85 -11.36 15.32
CA HIS A 80 0.58 -11.64 15.25
C HIS A 80 1.27 -10.78 14.19
N ASN A 81 0.72 -10.70 12.98
CA ASN A 81 1.26 -9.89 11.90
C ASN A 81 1.30 -8.39 12.23
N ASN A 82 0.28 -7.86 12.92
CA ASN A 82 0.30 -6.48 13.41
C ASN A 82 1.47 -6.24 14.38
N VAL A 83 1.69 -7.14 15.32
CA VAL A 83 2.82 -7.05 16.27
C VAL A 83 4.16 -7.10 15.54
N MET A 84 4.30 -8.00 14.56
CA MET A 84 5.53 -8.14 13.78
C MET A 84 5.82 -6.89 12.94
N VAL A 85 4.79 -6.29 12.32
CA VAL A 85 4.93 -5.04 11.56
C VAL A 85 5.27 -3.88 12.49
N ALA A 86 4.64 -3.79 13.66
CA ALA A 86 4.94 -2.76 14.65
C ALA A 86 6.39 -2.84 15.14
N GLU A 87 6.91 -4.05 15.40
CA GLU A 87 8.31 -4.25 15.79
C GLU A 87 9.28 -3.94 14.66
N MET A 88 8.94 -4.35 13.42
CA MET A 88 9.72 -4.07 12.22
C MET A 88 9.93 -2.57 12.00
N PHE A 89 8.90 -1.77 12.30
CA PHE A 89 8.87 -0.33 12.10
C PHE A 89 8.86 0.47 13.42
N LYS A 90 9.40 -0.08 14.50
CA LYS A 90 9.39 0.56 15.83
C LYS A 90 10.01 1.96 15.86
N ARG A 91 10.93 2.28 14.94
CA ARG A 91 11.54 3.61 14.85
C ARG A 91 10.52 4.67 14.41
N ILE A 92 9.67 4.34 13.44
CA ILE A 92 8.69 5.27 12.85
C ILE A 92 7.29 5.15 13.47
N LYS A 93 7.05 4.13 14.32
CA LYS A 93 5.80 3.91 15.08
C LYS A 93 4.54 4.04 14.22
N PRO A 94 4.32 3.13 13.26
CA PRO A 94 3.18 3.23 12.37
C PRO A 94 1.86 3.12 13.13
N GLU A 95 0.84 3.81 12.64
CA GLU A 95 -0.54 3.56 13.04
C GLU A 95 -1.14 2.42 12.21
N PHE A 96 -2.15 1.75 12.74
CA PHE A 96 -2.82 0.65 12.08
C PHE A 96 -4.30 0.99 11.89
N ASP A 97 -4.82 0.75 10.69
CA ASP A 97 -6.24 0.86 10.40
C ASP A 97 -6.73 -0.46 9.78
N MET A 98 -7.62 -1.13 10.51
CA MET A 98 -8.27 -2.33 10.03
C MET A 98 -9.59 -1.94 9.39
N VAL A 99 -9.70 -2.16 8.09
CA VAL A 99 -10.90 -1.89 7.32
C VAL A 99 -11.61 -3.18 6.96
N SER A 100 -12.92 -3.10 6.74
CA SER A 100 -13.74 -4.27 6.39
C SER A 100 -14.58 -3.97 5.17
N TYR A 101 -14.10 -4.43 4.02
CA TYR A 101 -14.77 -4.30 2.74
C TYR A 101 -14.62 -5.59 1.94
N GLU A 102 -15.62 -5.91 1.15
CA GLU A 102 -15.55 -7.06 0.22
C GLU A 102 -14.60 -6.78 -0.96
N ASP A 103 -14.53 -5.51 -1.39
CA ASP A 103 -13.63 -5.06 -2.46
C ASP A 103 -12.45 -4.30 -1.87
N PHE A 104 -11.24 -4.80 -2.15
CA PHE A 104 -10.00 -4.19 -1.67
C PHE A 104 -9.75 -2.79 -2.26
N LEU A 105 -10.22 -2.51 -3.47
CA LEU A 105 -10.09 -1.18 -4.08
C LEU A 105 -10.94 -0.16 -3.34
N GLU A 106 -12.17 -0.54 -3.01
CA GLU A 106 -13.06 0.29 -2.21
C GLU A 106 -12.46 0.54 -0.81
N ALA A 107 -11.93 -0.52 -0.18
CA ALA A 107 -11.21 -0.40 1.09
C ALA A 107 -10.07 0.62 1.01
N THR A 108 -9.25 0.51 -0.04
CA THR A 108 -8.10 1.40 -0.23
C THR A 108 -8.53 2.84 -0.49
N HIS A 109 -9.57 3.06 -1.30
CA HIS A 109 -10.11 4.39 -1.56
C HIS A 109 -10.59 5.06 -0.27
N ASN A 110 -11.42 4.37 0.50
CA ASN A 110 -11.95 4.89 1.76
C ASN A 110 -10.83 5.15 2.79
N PHE A 111 -9.82 4.29 2.82
CA PHE A 111 -8.64 4.47 3.65
C PHE A 111 -7.86 5.74 3.27
N VAL A 112 -7.60 5.95 1.98
CA VAL A 112 -6.91 7.15 1.47
C VAL A 112 -7.66 8.42 1.86
N GLU A 113 -8.97 8.46 1.67
CA GLU A 113 -9.81 9.61 2.04
C GLU A 113 -9.86 9.84 3.56
N LYS A 114 -10.03 8.77 4.35
CA LYS A 114 -10.12 8.82 5.80
C LYS A 114 -8.87 9.41 6.44
N HIS A 115 -7.70 8.94 6.02
CA HIS A 115 -6.42 9.32 6.60
C HIS A 115 -5.74 10.49 5.91
N LYS A 116 -6.34 11.03 4.84
CA LYS A 116 -5.73 12.08 4.01
C LYS A 116 -4.34 11.67 3.52
N VAL A 117 -4.27 10.47 2.97
CA VAL A 117 -3.00 9.89 2.50
C VAL A 117 -2.45 10.69 1.32
N ASP A 118 -1.21 11.14 1.43
CA ASP A 118 -0.52 11.92 0.38
C ASP A 118 0.24 11.02 -0.60
N MET A 119 0.63 9.82 -0.17
CA MET A 119 1.30 8.81 -0.99
C MET A 119 0.89 7.41 -0.52
N LEU A 120 0.54 6.55 -1.47
CA LEU A 120 0.25 5.14 -1.18
C LEU A 120 1.47 4.27 -1.48
N LEU A 121 1.90 3.50 -0.50
CA LEU A 121 2.96 2.50 -0.63
C LEU A 121 2.35 1.13 -0.85
N VAL A 122 2.88 0.38 -1.80
CA VAL A 122 2.47 -0.99 -2.10
C VAL A 122 3.68 -1.88 -2.37
N ILE A 123 3.58 -3.15 -2.02
CA ILE A 123 4.57 -4.18 -2.31
C ILE A 123 3.89 -5.22 -3.20
N PRO A 124 4.09 -5.16 -4.53
CA PRO A 124 3.50 -6.11 -5.46
C PRO A 124 4.01 -7.53 -5.18
N LYS A 125 3.08 -8.46 -5.04
CA LYS A 125 3.37 -9.90 -4.90
C LYS A 125 2.66 -10.65 -6.02
N LYS A 126 3.25 -11.75 -6.51
CA LYS A 126 2.75 -12.50 -7.69
C LYS A 126 1.32 -13.06 -7.56
N THR A 127 0.77 -13.13 -6.35
CA THR A 127 -0.57 -13.64 -6.08
C THR A 127 -1.42 -12.66 -5.28
N SER A 128 -1.07 -11.38 -5.30
CA SER A 128 -1.71 -10.38 -4.46
C SER A 128 -2.85 -9.66 -5.21
N TRP A 129 -3.73 -9.04 -4.43
CA TRP A 129 -4.75 -8.09 -4.89
C TRP A 129 -4.17 -7.01 -5.82
N PHE A 130 -2.85 -6.73 -5.73
CA PHE A 130 -2.15 -5.78 -6.58
C PHE A 130 -2.29 -6.13 -8.07
N GLU A 131 -2.27 -7.43 -8.43
CA GLU A 131 -2.57 -7.83 -9.81
C GLU A 131 -4.00 -7.44 -10.23
N SER A 132 -4.94 -7.39 -9.30
CA SER A 132 -6.30 -6.97 -9.59
C SER A 132 -6.43 -5.47 -9.85
N LEU A 133 -5.53 -4.64 -9.31
CA LEU A 133 -5.43 -3.21 -9.64
C LEU A 133 -5.12 -3.01 -11.13
N PHE A 134 -4.37 -3.93 -11.74
CA PHE A 134 -3.92 -3.81 -13.13
C PHE A 134 -4.73 -4.63 -14.12
N LYS A 135 -5.40 -5.71 -13.67
CA LYS A 135 -6.12 -6.67 -14.52
C LYS A 135 -7.62 -6.40 -14.67
N ARG A 136 -8.24 -5.59 -13.79
CA ARG A 136 -9.70 -5.36 -13.82
C ARG A 136 -10.12 -4.22 -14.73
N SER A 137 -11.30 -4.43 -15.34
CA SER A 137 -11.93 -3.58 -16.35
C SER A 137 -11.86 -2.08 -16.04
N HIS A 138 -11.75 -1.28 -17.10
CA HIS A 138 -11.68 0.19 -17.11
C HIS A 138 -12.63 0.90 -16.13
N THR A 139 -13.79 0.32 -15.83
CA THR A 139 -14.81 0.93 -14.98
C THR A 139 -14.45 0.90 -13.49
N LYS A 140 -13.77 -0.16 -13.00
CA LYS A 140 -13.34 -0.25 -11.59
C LYS A 140 -12.02 0.48 -11.33
N MET A 141 -11.19 0.60 -12.35
CA MET A 141 -9.96 1.40 -12.31
C MET A 141 -10.24 2.91 -12.33
N LEU A 142 -11.36 3.33 -12.93
CA LEU A 142 -11.83 4.72 -12.89
C LEU A 142 -12.23 5.15 -11.47
N ALA A 143 -12.62 4.21 -10.61
CA ALA A 143 -12.92 4.50 -9.20
C ALA A 143 -11.65 4.65 -8.33
N PHE A 144 -10.50 4.10 -8.76
CA PHE A 144 -9.20 4.29 -8.11
C PHE A 144 -8.43 5.48 -8.73
N HIS A 145 -9.14 6.55 -9.04
CA HIS A 145 -8.50 7.83 -9.30
C HIS A 145 -8.02 8.45 -7.99
N SER A 146 -7.02 7.81 -7.39
CA SER A 146 -6.24 8.52 -6.41
C SER A 146 -5.40 9.56 -7.16
N HIS A 147 -5.60 10.83 -6.87
CA HIS A 147 -4.76 11.93 -7.33
C HIS A 147 -3.41 11.95 -6.62
N ILE A 148 -3.07 10.86 -5.90
CA ILE A 148 -1.88 10.73 -5.09
C ILE A 148 -0.86 9.80 -5.75
N PRO A 149 0.45 10.01 -5.53
CA PRO A 149 1.50 9.13 -5.99
C PRO A 149 1.39 7.72 -5.39
N LEU A 150 1.81 6.73 -6.18
CA LEU A 150 1.89 5.34 -5.77
C LEU A 150 3.36 4.89 -5.77
N LEU A 151 3.91 4.60 -4.59
CA LEU A 151 5.26 4.06 -4.43
C LEU A 151 5.21 2.53 -4.42
N CYS A 152 5.75 1.92 -5.46
CA CYS A 152 5.86 0.48 -5.60
C CYS A 152 7.26 0.01 -5.20
N LEU A 153 7.35 -0.84 -4.19
CA LEU A 153 8.60 -1.46 -3.74
C LEU A 153 8.59 -2.95 -4.08
N ARG A 154 9.73 -3.47 -4.53
CA ARG A 154 9.84 -4.90 -4.79
C ARG A 154 9.79 -5.69 -3.48
N SER A 155 9.03 -6.79 -3.50
CA SER A 155 9.09 -7.83 -2.46
C SER A 155 10.50 -8.43 -2.39
N LEU A 156 10.98 -8.73 -1.18
CA LEU A 156 12.30 -9.36 -0.96
C LEU A 156 12.36 -10.83 -1.38
N SER A 157 11.22 -11.44 -1.67
CA SER A 157 11.11 -12.85 -2.08
C SER A 157 10.24 -13.02 -3.32
#